data_cc2f5a538081438adfa97ebe79032e8b
#
_entry.id   cc2f5a538081438adfa97ebe79032e8b
#
_cell.length_a   1.000
_cell.length_b   1.000
_cell.length_c   1.000
_cell.angle_alpha   90.00
_cell.angle_beta   90.00
_cell.angle_gamma   90.00
#
_symmetry.space_group_name_H-M   'P 1'
#
loop_
_entity.id
_entity.type
_entity.pdbx_description
1 polymer ?
#
loop_
_entity_poly.entity_id
_entity_poly.type
_entity_poly.pdbx_seq_one_letter_code
_entity_poly.pdbx_strand_id
1 'polypeptide(L)'
;SDGYMSTLAIAPEGKFPSRNGTSADPTAFIDGWSKLDVGVDRKAPLSELYDAEVISNIVAGLDVAQRWGVSEGQLGIASKIINSQVINRIVRQHIDGEIDAATAVANMNAELAKIE
;
A
#
# COMPACT_ATOMS: atom_id res chain seq x y z
N SER A 1 12.13 -12.88 -13.83
CA SER A 1 13.06 -12.22 -14.75
C SER A 1 13.61 -10.95 -14.10
N ASP A 2 14.84 -10.59 -14.41
CA ASP A 2 15.57 -9.47 -13.81
C ASP A 2 14.81 -8.13 -13.90
N GLY A 3 14.09 -7.88 -15.00
CA GLY A 3 13.30 -6.67 -15.18
C GLY A 3 12.12 -6.53 -14.20
N TYR A 4 11.49 -7.63 -13.82
CA TYR A 4 10.40 -7.59 -12.83
C TYR A 4 10.94 -7.24 -11.43
N MET A 5 12.01 -7.89 -11.00
CA MET A 5 12.65 -7.60 -9.71
C MET A 5 13.22 -6.19 -9.66
N SER A 6 13.83 -5.69 -10.75
CA SER A 6 14.31 -4.32 -10.83
C SER A 6 13.19 -3.28 -10.65
N THR A 7 11.98 -3.57 -11.12
CA THR A 7 10.82 -2.69 -10.91
C THR A 7 10.38 -2.68 -9.44
N LEU A 8 10.39 -3.82 -8.76
CA LEU A 8 10.08 -3.91 -7.33
C LEU A 8 11.12 -3.21 -6.47
N ALA A 9 12.39 -3.26 -6.86
CA ALA A 9 13.50 -2.65 -6.12
C ALA A 9 13.48 -1.11 -6.08
N ILE A 10 12.64 -0.44 -6.89
CA ILE A 10 12.56 1.04 -6.88
C ILE A 10 11.94 1.55 -5.57
N ALA A 11 10.93 0.87 -5.04
CA ALA A 11 10.25 1.21 -3.78
C ALA A 11 9.59 -0.06 -3.21
N PRO A 12 10.37 -0.97 -2.62
CA PRO A 12 9.86 -2.29 -2.21
C PRO A 12 8.76 -2.20 -1.16
N GLU A 13 8.79 -1.19 -0.30
CA GLU A 13 7.78 -0.91 0.72
C GLU A 13 6.42 -0.47 0.15
N GLY A 14 6.40 0.01 -1.09
CA GLY A 14 5.19 0.48 -1.78
C GLY A 14 4.81 -0.34 -3.02
N LYS A 15 5.62 -1.34 -3.38
CA LYS A 15 5.39 -2.18 -4.56
C LYS A 15 5.44 -3.65 -4.18
N PHE A 16 4.29 -4.28 -4.14
CA PHE A 16 4.16 -5.68 -3.79
C PHE A 16 4.21 -6.57 -5.03
N PRO A 17 4.79 -7.80 -4.93
CA PRO A 17 4.81 -8.73 -6.04
C PRO A 17 3.39 -9.22 -6.37
N SER A 18 2.91 -8.90 -7.56
CA SER A 18 1.64 -9.41 -8.10
C SER A 18 1.76 -10.82 -8.68
N ARG A 19 2.95 -11.38 -8.67
CA ARG A 19 3.26 -12.75 -9.06
C ARG A 19 4.13 -13.38 -7.97
N ASN A 20 3.74 -14.55 -7.49
CA ASN A 20 4.44 -15.23 -6.41
C ASN A 20 5.81 -15.76 -6.85
N GLY A 21 5.86 -16.34 -8.04
CA GLY A 21 7.09 -16.94 -8.57
C GLY A 21 6.94 -17.43 -10.01
N THR A 22 7.69 -18.49 -10.33
CA THR A 22 7.70 -19.16 -11.61
C THR A 22 7.18 -20.59 -11.46
N SER A 23 6.98 -21.31 -12.57
CA SER A 23 6.63 -22.73 -12.53
C SER A 23 7.74 -23.61 -11.93
N ALA A 24 8.98 -23.16 -12.02
CA ALA A 24 10.15 -23.88 -11.46
C ALA A 24 10.40 -23.52 -9.98
N ASP A 25 10.04 -22.31 -9.57
CA ASP A 25 10.16 -21.84 -8.20
C ASP A 25 8.92 -20.96 -7.87
N PRO A 26 7.91 -21.55 -7.21
CA PRO A 26 6.62 -20.89 -6.98
C PRO A 26 6.68 -19.66 -6.07
N THR A 27 7.73 -19.47 -5.28
CA THR A 27 7.88 -18.34 -4.33
C THR A 27 9.00 -17.37 -4.73
N ALA A 28 9.69 -17.59 -5.84
CA ALA A 28 10.88 -16.84 -6.24
C ALA A 28 10.74 -15.31 -6.18
N PHE A 29 9.58 -14.75 -6.53
CA PHE A 29 9.38 -13.30 -6.54
C PHE A 29 9.05 -12.75 -5.15
N ILE A 30 8.35 -13.51 -4.31
CA ILE A 30 8.08 -13.16 -2.92
C ILE A 30 9.38 -13.19 -2.12
N ASP A 31 10.15 -14.27 -2.27
CA ASP A 31 11.44 -14.44 -1.58
C ASP A 31 12.45 -13.38 -2.03
N GLY A 32 12.47 -13.05 -3.31
CA GLY A 32 13.30 -11.99 -3.85
C GLY A 32 12.89 -10.62 -3.32
N TRP A 33 11.58 -10.31 -3.27
CA TRP A 33 11.07 -9.06 -2.77
C TRP A 33 11.36 -8.88 -1.27
N SER A 34 11.21 -9.92 -0.45
CA SER A 34 11.46 -9.86 0.98
C SER A 34 12.93 -9.53 1.33
N LYS A 35 13.85 -9.77 0.39
CA LYS A 35 15.29 -9.49 0.53
C LYS A 35 15.71 -8.13 -0.01
N LEU A 36 14.78 -7.35 -0.59
CA LEU A 36 15.09 -6.00 -1.07
C LEU A 36 15.22 -5.04 0.11
N ASP A 37 16.21 -4.17 0.04
CA ASP A 37 16.43 -3.15 1.05
C ASP A 37 15.34 -2.07 1.00
N VAL A 38 14.79 -1.75 2.15
CA VAL A 38 13.80 -0.69 2.36
C VAL A 38 14.29 0.34 3.36
N GLY A 39 13.64 1.49 3.35
CA GLY A 39 13.96 2.61 4.24
C GLY A 39 14.84 3.67 3.58
N VAL A 40 14.88 4.86 4.18
CA VAL A 40 15.60 6.02 3.68
C VAL A 40 16.93 6.20 4.43
N ASP A 41 16.86 6.29 5.75
CA ASP A 41 18.04 6.57 6.60
C ASP A 41 18.81 5.30 6.94
N ARG A 42 18.11 4.21 7.14
CA ARG A 42 18.71 2.89 7.41
C ARG A 42 18.05 1.86 6.50
N LYS A 43 18.81 1.43 5.50
CA LYS A 43 18.37 0.37 4.60
C LYS A 43 18.58 -0.99 5.21
N ALA A 44 17.56 -1.82 5.15
CA ALA A 44 17.61 -3.22 5.55
C ALA A 44 16.61 -4.03 4.71
N PRO A 45 16.85 -5.32 4.47
CA PRO A 45 15.88 -6.21 3.85
C PRO A 45 14.55 -6.22 4.59
N LEU A 46 13.43 -6.31 3.87
CA LEU A 46 12.11 -6.46 4.48
C LEU A 46 12.05 -7.62 5.47
N SER A 47 12.71 -8.73 5.15
CA SER A 47 12.79 -9.93 5.99
C SER A 47 13.57 -9.75 7.31
N GLU A 48 14.31 -8.68 7.48
CA GLU A 48 14.94 -8.30 8.75
C GLU A 48 14.04 -7.41 9.61
N LEU A 49 13.08 -6.71 9.00
CA LEU A 49 12.17 -5.78 9.67
C LEU A 49 10.84 -6.43 10.02
N TYR A 50 10.40 -7.38 9.23
CA TYR A 50 9.13 -8.10 9.38
C TYR A 50 9.36 -9.60 9.34
N ASP A 51 8.66 -10.33 10.19
CA ASP A 51 8.71 -11.79 10.18
C ASP A 51 8.00 -12.40 8.95
N ALA A 52 8.21 -13.69 8.71
CA ALA A 52 7.67 -14.39 7.57
C ALA A 52 6.13 -14.42 7.54
N GLU A 53 5.48 -14.37 8.70
CA GLU A 53 4.02 -14.34 8.80
C GLU A 53 3.48 -13.00 8.30
N VAL A 54 4.07 -11.88 8.70
CA VAL A 54 3.68 -10.55 8.22
C VAL A 54 3.89 -10.44 6.70
N ILE A 55 5.03 -10.89 6.18
CA ILE A 55 5.31 -10.88 4.75
C ILE A 55 4.28 -11.73 3.99
N SER A 56 3.95 -12.92 4.49
CA SER A 56 2.94 -13.80 3.90
C SER A 56 1.56 -13.15 3.90
N ASN A 57 1.16 -12.50 4.99
CA ASN A 57 -0.13 -11.82 5.11
C ASN A 57 -0.24 -10.62 4.17
N ILE A 58 0.83 -9.85 3.96
CA ILE A 58 0.88 -8.76 2.98
C ILE A 58 0.60 -9.31 1.58
N VAL A 59 1.27 -10.39 1.19
CA VAL A 59 1.08 -11.00 -0.14
C VAL A 59 -0.32 -11.59 -0.29
N ALA A 60 -0.82 -12.33 0.72
CA ALA A 60 -2.17 -12.89 0.71
C ALA A 60 -3.27 -11.80 0.63
N GLY A 61 -3.00 -10.61 1.18
CA GLY A 61 -3.89 -9.46 1.08
C GLY A 61 -4.18 -9.04 -0.37
N LEU A 62 -3.29 -9.33 -1.31
CA LEU A 62 -3.50 -9.03 -2.73
C LEU A 62 -4.63 -9.85 -3.36
N ASP A 63 -4.91 -11.05 -2.84
CA ASP A 63 -5.98 -11.92 -3.34
C ASP A 63 -7.38 -11.36 -3.03
N VAL A 64 -7.47 -10.54 -1.97
CA VAL A 64 -8.71 -9.89 -1.54
C VAL A 64 -8.70 -8.37 -1.79
N ALA A 65 -7.63 -7.85 -2.38
CA ALA A 65 -7.50 -6.43 -2.66
C ALA A 65 -8.54 -5.96 -3.69
N GLN A 66 -9.19 -4.86 -3.35
CA GLN A 66 -10.17 -4.22 -4.24
C GLN A 66 -9.59 -2.95 -4.86
N ARG A 67 -9.99 -2.68 -6.08
CA ARG A 67 -9.66 -1.42 -6.76
C ARG A 67 -10.68 -0.37 -6.33
N TRP A 68 -10.26 0.49 -5.44
CA TRP A 68 -11.12 1.52 -4.89
C TRP A 68 -11.81 2.36 -5.97
N GLY A 69 -13.14 2.40 -5.91
CA GLY A 69 -14.00 3.11 -6.85
C GLY A 69 -14.15 2.44 -8.23
N VAL A 70 -13.30 1.48 -8.61
CA VAL A 70 -13.37 0.82 -9.92
C VAL A 70 -14.35 -0.34 -9.90
N SER A 71 -14.26 -1.19 -8.86
CA SER A 71 -15.13 -2.37 -8.70
C SER A 71 -16.60 -1.98 -8.54
N GLU A 72 -16.87 -0.82 -7.93
CA GLU A 72 -18.20 -0.27 -7.68
C GLU A 72 -18.71 0.63 -8.80
N GLY A 73 -17.95 0.80 -9.89
CA GLY A 73 -18.33 1.68 -11.00
C GLY A 73 -18.29 3.19 -10.66
N GLN A 74 -17.58 3.57 -9.60
CA GLN A 74 -17.54 4.93 -9.05
C GLN A 74 -16.23 5.67 -9.35
N LEU A 75 -15.60 5.39 -10.47
CA LEU A 75 -14.31 5.97 -10.82
C LEU A 75 -14.33 7.52 -10.87
N GLY A 76 -15.47 8.10 -11.29
CA GLY A 76 -15.63 9.55 -11.34
C GLY A 76 -15.53 10.20 -9.96
N ILE A 77 -16.26 9.69 -8.96
CA ILE A 77 -16.21 10.21 -7.60
C ILE A 77 -14.87 9.90 -6.93
N ALA A 78 -14.29 8.71 -7.20
CA ALA A 78 -12.96 8.36 -6.70
C ALA A 78 -11.90 9.37 -7.18
N SER A 79 -11.95 9.78 -8.46
CA SER A 79 -11.06 10.82 -9.00
C SER A 79 -11.23 12.17 -8.30
N LYS A 80 -12.46 12.59 -8.01
CA LYS A 80 -12.72 13.84 -7.28
C LYS A 80 -12.17 13.78 -5.86
N ILE A 81 -12.34 12.65 -5.16
CA ILE A 81 -11.80 12.43 -3.81
C ILE A 81 -10.27 12.51 -3.84
N ILE A 82 -9.61 11.83 -4.76
CA ILE A 82 -8.15 11.87 -4.91
C ILE A 82 -7.66 13.31 -5.16
N ASN A 83 -8.29 14.01 -6.07
CA ASN A 83 -7.90 15.38 -6.43
C ASN A 83 -8.16 16.39 -5.29
N SER A 84 -9.14 16.15 -4.43
CA SER A 84 -9.44 17.02 -3.28
C SER A 84 -8.36 16.96 -2.18
N GLN A 85 -7.54 15.92 -2.16
CA GLN A 85 -6.52 15.64 -1.12
C GLN A 85 -7.08 15.60 0.32
N VAL A 86 -8.39 15.45 0.48
CA VAL A 86 -9.07 15.47 1.80
C VAL A 86 -8.50 14.40 2.72
N ILE A 87 -8.39 13.16 2.22
CA ILE A 87 -7.88 12.04 3.03
C ILE A 87 -6.45 12.31 3.48
N ASN A 88 -5.57 12.69 2.55
CA ASN A 88 -4.16 12.94 2.83
C ASN A 88 -3.98 14.07 3.86
N ARG A 89 -4.74 15.15 3.74
CA ARG A 89 -4.68 16.29 4.66
C ARG A 89 -5.11 15.90 6.07
N ILE A 90 -6.22 15.16 6.22
CA ILE A 90 -6.74 14.76 7.53
C ILE A 90 -5.85 13.70 8.18
N VAL A 91 -5.35 12.74 7.42
CA VAL A 91 -4.37 11.75 7.91
C VAL A 91 -3.11 12.46 8.40
N ARG A 92 -2.63 13.48 7.68
CA ARG A 92 -1.48 14.28 8.09
C ARG A 92 -1.72 14.97 9.42
N GLN A 93 -2.88 15.63 9.62
CA GLN A 93 -3.23 16.27 10.90
C GLN A 93 -3.22 15.27 12.07
N HIS A 94 -3.68 14.04 11.82
CA HIS A 94 -3.60 12.98 12.84
C HIS A 94 -2.16 12.57 13.15
N ILE A 95 -1.31 12.37 12.14
CA ILE A 95 0.09 12.01 12.31
C ILE A 95 0.86 13.10 13.06
N ASP A 96 0.57 14.37 12.75
CA ASP A 96 1.19 15.53 13.41
C ASP A 96 0.65 15.79 14.84
N GLY A 97 -0.32 14.98 15.30
CA GLY A 97 -0.89 15.07 16.65
C GLY A 97 -1.89 16.21 16.85
N GLU A 98 -2.34 16.85 15.77
CA GLU A 98 -3.32 17.96 15.83
C GLU A 98 -4.72 17.48 16.19
N ILE A 99 -5.07 16.25 15.75
CA ILE A 99 -6.38 15.62 15.99
C ILE A 99 -6.20 14.14 16.36
N ASP A 100 -7.12 13.61 17.15
CA ASP A 100 -7.16 12.19 17.45
C ASP A 100 -7.78 11.35 16.30
N ALA A 101 -7.68 10.02 16.38
CA ALA A 101 -8.17 9.13 15.34
C ALA A 101 -9.69 9.21 15.14
N ALA A 102 -10.46 9.37 16.22
CA ALA A 102 -11.92 9.49 16.15
C ALA A 102 -12.33 10.77 15.42
N THR A 103 -11.69 11.88 15.75
CA THR A 103 -11.88 13.17 15.08
C THR A 103 -11.47 13.10 13.62
N ALA A 104 -10.36 12.43 13.30
CA ALA A 104 -9.90 12.25 11.93
C ALA A 104 -10.94 11.49 11.08
N VAL A 105 -11.49 10.39 11.58
CA VAL A 105 -12.56 9.64 10.90
C VAL A 105 -13.83 10.48 10.71
N ALA A 106 -14.27 11.20 11.75
CA ALA A 106 -15.43 12.06 11.66
C ALA A 106 -15.26 13.17 10.61
N ASN A 107 -14.11 13.83 10.59
CA ASN A 107 -13.78 14.87 9.63
C ASN A 107 -13.68 14.32 8.19
N MET A 108 -13.06 13.15 7.99
CA MET A 108 -13.04 12.50 6.67
C MET A 108 -14.45 12.24 6.16
N ASN A 109 -15.30 11.63 6.97
CA ASN A 109 -16.68 11.34 6.57
C ASN A 109 -17.46 12.62 6.22
N ALA A 110 -17.32 13.67 7.02
CA ALA A 110 -17.99 14.95 6.78
C ALA A 110 -17.51 15.66 5.49
N GLU A 111 -16.21 15.61 5.20
CA GLU A 111 -15.66 16.24 4.00
C GLU A 111 -15.94 15.39 2.74
N LEU A 112 -15.86 14.06 2.83
CA LEU A 112 -16.16 13.16 1.71
C LEU A 112 -17.65 13.24 1.30
N ALA A 113 -18.55 13.42 2.26
CA ALA A 113 -19.99 13.59 1.98
C ALA A 113 -20.33 14.86 1.17
N LYS A 114 -19.40 15.82 1.06
CA LYS A 114 -19.57 17.04 0.23
C LYS A 114 -19.11 16.85 -1.20
N ILE A 115 -18.47 15.74 -1.52
CA ILE A 115 -17.94 15.46 -2.85
C ILE A 115 -18.99 14.69 -3.66
N GLU A 116 -19.57 15.37 -4.65
CA GLU A 116 -20.60 14.84 -5.56
C GLU A 116 -19.99 14.41 -6.93
#